data_187ef8bcd7babb8e8e1a4044e877dab5
#
_entry.id   187ef8bcd7babb8e8e1a4044e877dab5
#
_cell.length_a   1.000
_cell.length_b   1.000
_cell.length_c   1.000
_cell.angle_alpha   90.00
_cell.angle_beta   90.00
_cell.angle_gamma   90.00
#
_symmetry.space_group_name_H-M   'P 1'
#
loop_
_entity.id
_entity.type
_entity.pdbx_description
1 polymer ?
#
loop_
_entity_poly.entity_id
_entity_poly.type
_entity_poly.pdbx_seq_one_letter_code
_entity_poly.pdbx_strand_id
1 'polypeptide(L)'
;MSRKVGQIIARGERHWLVRVYLGRDPETHKRKYHNRTVRGPLRQAQAYLTRRLHERDLCRGVEGVQVTLDEFLDHWLKTAAKPKVREKTYRDYEAMLRRYIRPYVGTKIMAVLSPLDIQGAYQQMIDRDLSARTIRYAHAVLRCALRQAIRWQLLLNDPTQGVQLLRQQSREMRVLTTEQARAFLRVAVRTSYGPIFAIALTTGMRPSEYLALCWQDVEWEHGTVGIVRTLQRNEGQWRFAETKRAGSRRVVKLQSWVLSLLRKV
;
A
#
# COMPACT_ATOMS: atom_id res chain seq x y z
N MET A 1 48.52 -12.26 -1.86
CA MET A 1 48.06 -12.12 -0.46
C MET A 1 46.56 -11.87 -0.41
N SER A 2 45.79 -12.78 0.21
CA SER A 2 44.35 -12.65 0.31
C SER A 2 44.02 -11.40 1.15
N ARG A 3 43.24 -10.47 0.61
CA ARG A 3 42.84 -9.20 1.28
C ARG A 3 41.92 -9.55 2.46
N LYS A 4 42.31 -9.22 3.70
CA LYS A 4 41.50 -9.41 4.89
C LYS A 4 40.24 -8.54 4.82
N VAL A 5 39.14 -9.18 4.62
CA VAL A 5 37.82 -8.56 4.40
C VAL A 5 37.18 -8.12 5.73
N GLY A 6 37.58 -8.79 6.82
CA GLY A 6 37.18 -8.47 8.19
C GLY A 6 38.32 -8.73 9.17
N GLN A 7 38.35 -7.94 10.25
CA GLN A 7 39.39 -8.06 11.32
C GLN A 7 38.73 -7.93 12.68
N ILE A 8 39.26 -8.71 13.62
CA ILE A 8 39.00 -8.53 15.10
C ILE A 8 40.30 -8.09 15.69
N ILE A 9 40.31 -6.95 16.37
CA ILE A 9 41.48 -6.34 16.99
C ILE A 9 41.19 -6.26 18.52
N ALA A 10 42.06 -6.86 19.34
CA ALA A 10 41.93 -6.75 20.77
C ALA A 10 42.21 -5.30 21.22
N ARG A 11 41.39 -4.75 22.12
CA ARG A 11 41.48 -3.40 22.69
C ARG A 11 41.53 -3.40 24.22
N GLY A 12 41.78 -4.55 24.83
CA GLY A 12 41.82 -4.79 26.26
C GLY A 12 41.13 -6.10 26.66
N GLU A 13 41.06 -6.39 27.97
CA GLU A 13 40.35 -7.58 28.44
C GLU A 13 38.88 -7.58 28.00
N ARG A 14 38.49 -8.60 27.27
CA ARG A 14 37.13 -8.79 26.74
C ARG A 14 36.57 -7.64 25.89
N HIS A 15 37.47 -6.80 25.30
CA HIS A 15 37.08 -5.72 24.40
C HIS A 15 37.67 -5.97 23.00
N TRP A 16 36.80 -6.08 21.98
CA TRP A 16 37.20 -6.44 20.63
C TRP A 16 36.71 -5.41 19.64
N LEU A 17 37.61 -4.72 18.94
CA LEU A 17 37.24 -3.89 17.81
C LEU A 17 37.03 -4.77 16.58
N VAL A 18 35.79 -4.92 16.16
CA VAL A 18 35.43 -5.58 14.89
C VAL A 18 35.44 -4.54 13.78
N ARG A 19 36.27 -4.79 12.77
CA ARG A 19 36.41 -3.93 11.59
C ARG A 19 36.01 -4.72 10.35
N VAL A 20 35.02 -4.22 9.59
CA VAL A 20 34.55 -4.81 8.33
C VAL A 20 34.77 -3.82 7.21
N TYR A 21 35.42 -4.24 6.15
CA TYR A 21 35.61 -3.42 4.95
C TYR A 21 34.30 -3.35 4.17
N LEU A 22 33.80 -2.14 3.93
CA LEU A 22 32.53 -1.89 3.21
C LEU A 22 32.72 -1.53 1.73
N GLY A 23 33.90 -1.14 1.30
CA GLY A 23 34.13 -0.67 -0.06
C GLY A 23 35.02 0.58 -0.09
N ARG A 24 34.99 1.31 -1.21
CA ARG A 24 35.59 2.62 -1.37
C ARG A 24 34.47 3.68 -1.47
N ASP A 25 34.71 4.82 -0.90
CA ASP A 25 33.86 6.00 -1.04
C ASP A 25 33.85 6.43 -2.51
N PRO A 26 32.68 6.66 -3.14
CA PRO A 26 32.59 7.04 -4.56
C PRO A 26 33.27 8.36 -4.91
N GLU A 27 33.25 9.33 -4.00
CA GLU A 27 33.80 10.69 -4.24
C GLU A 27 35.28 10.79 -3.87
N THR A 28 35.68 10.22 -2.70
CA THR A 28 37.03 10.36 -2.17
C THR A 28 37.95 9.20 -2.50
N HIS A 29 37.43 8.10 -3.09
CA HIS A 29 38.14 6.82 -3.34
C HIS A 29 38.82 6.20 -2.12
N LYS A 30 38.61 6.74 -0.91
CA LYS A 30 39.14 6.22 0.34
C LYS A 30 38.40 4.95 0.78
N ARG A 31 39.11 4.07 1.47
CA ARG A 31 38.54 2.82 1.99
C ARG A 31 37.55 3.13 3.13
N LYS A 32 36.33 2.65 3.05
CA LYS A 32 35.30 2.78 4.07
C LYS A 32 35.22 1.51 4.91
N TYR A 33 35.21 1.67 6.24
CA TYR A 33 35.15 0.54 7.17
C TYR A 33 34.00 0.76 8.16
N HIS A 34 33.31 -0.34 8.48
CA HIS A 34 32.44 -0.38 9.66
C HIS A 34 33.26 -0.83 10.87
N ASN A 35 33.34 -0.01 11.90
CA ASN A 35 34.07 -0.28 13.13
C ASN A 35 33.06 -0.37 14.29
N ARG A 36 33.13 -1.46 15.08
CA ARG A 36 32.31 -1.60 16.28
C ARG A 36 33.10 -2.33 17.37
N THR A 37 33.08 -1.80 18.60
CA THR A 37 33.62 -2.48 19.74
C THR A 37 32.57 -3.42 20.32
N VAL A 38 32.93 -4.70 20.45
CA VAL A 38 32.11 -5.75 21.08
C VAL A 38 32.73 -6.07 22.41
N ARG A 39 31.95 -6.02 23.50
CA ARG A 39 32.36 -6.40 24.85
C ARG A 39 31.89 -7.84 25.12
N GLY A 40 32.77 -8.69 25.62
CA GLY A 40 32.47 -10.07 25.93
C GLY A 40 33.54 -11.06 25.44
N PRO A 41 33.27 -12.37 25.44
CA PRO A 41 34.21 -13.38 24.96
C PRO A 41 34.45 -13.24 23.46
N LEU A 42 35.62 -13.65 22.99
CA LEU A 42 36.03 -13.62 21.59
C LEU A 42 34.98 -14.23 20.65
N ARG A 43 34.30 -15.29 21.10
CA ARG A 43 33.21 -15.95 20.32
C ARG A 43 32.08 -14.99 19.93
N GLN A 44 31.74 -14.01 20.79
CA GLN A 44 30.73 -13.00 20.47
C GLN A 44 31.22 -12.02 19.40
N ALA A 45 32.50 -11.63 19.44
CA ALA A 45 33.10 -10.80 18.40
C ALA A 45 33.17 -11.54 17.06
N GLN A 46 33.48 -12.83 17.07
CA GLN A 46 33.49 -13.70 15.89
C GLN A 46 32.07 -13.83 15.29
N ALA A 47 31.07 -14.12 16.10
CA ALA A 47 29.68 -14.22 15.68
C ALA A 47 29.19 -12.89 15.08
N TYR A 48 29.55 -11.77 15.69
CA TYR A 48 29.24 -10.43 15.15
C TYR A 48 29.94 -10.18 13.81
N LEU A 49 31.22 -10.54 13.68
CA LEU A 49 31.96 -10.40 12.44
C LEU A 49 31.35 -11.25 11.33
N THR A 50 31.06 -12.53 11.58
CA THR A 50 30.45 -13.45 10.63
C THR A 50 29.09 -12.93 10.12
N ARG A 51 28.23 -12.48 11.07
CA ARG A 51 26.94 -11.87 10.71
C ARG A 51 27.12 -10.65 9.82
N ARG A 52 28.05 -9.75 10.15
CA ARG A 52 28.30 -8.53 9.38
C ARG A 52 28.93 -8.80 8.01
N LEU A 53 29.78 -9.81 7.90
CA LEU A 53 30.30 -10.26 6.60
C LEU A 53 29.19 -10.86 5.73
N HIS A 54 28.35 -11.69 6.32
CA HIS A 54 27.21 -12.26 5.62
C HIS A 54 26.22 -11.16 5.15
N GLU A 55 25.84 -10.21 6.03
CA GLU A 55 25.03 -9.05 5.66
C GLU A 55 25.65 -8.25 4.52
N ARG A 56 26.98 -8.00 4.59
CA ARG A 56 27.71 -7.29 3.53
C ARG A 56 27.73 -8.09 2.22
N ASP A 57 27.95 -9.40 2.26
CA ASP A 57 28.07 -10.23 1.07
C ASP A 57 26.72 -10.45 0.39
N LEU A 58 25.63 -10.49 1.18
CA LEU A 58 24.28 -10.40 0.67
C LEU A 58 24.02 -9.04 -0.01
N CYS A 59 24.49 -7.94 0.60
CA CYS A 59 24.43 -6.61 -0.04
C CYS A 59 25.34 -6.51 -1.28
N ARG A 60 26.49 -7.23 -1.33
CA ARG A 60 27.40 -7.24 -2.51
C ARG A 60 26.81 -7.93 -3.71
N GLY A 61 25.91 -8.87 -3.54
CA GLY A 61 25.11 -9.41 -4.65
C GLY A 61 24.23 -8.32 -5.30
N VAL A 62 23.96 -7.23 -4.58
CA VAL A 62 23.20 -6.04 -5.00
C VAL A 62 24.12 -4.84 -5.32
N GLU A 63 25.38 -4.83 -4.85
CA GLU A 63 26.35 -3.72 -5.04
C GLU A 63 26.79 -3.49 -6.52
N GLY A 64 26.38 -4.35 -7.46
CA GLY A 64 26.63 -4.15 -8.88
C GLY A 64 25.60 -3.28 -9.60
N VAL A 65 24.41 -3.09 -9.03
CA VAL A 65 23.34 -2.33 -9.65
C VAL A 65 22.87 -1.30 -8.63
N GLN A 66 23.24 -0.02 -8.84
CA GLN A 66 22.76 1.11 -8.05
C GLN A 66 21.29 1.40 -8.42
N VAL A 67 20.38 0.45 -8.16
CA VAL A 67 18.96 0.59 -8.45
C VAL A 67 18.38 1.63 -7.53
N THR A 68 17.85 2.67 -8.08
CA THR A 68 17.06 3.67 -7.36
C THR A 68 15.72 3.08 -6.92
N LEU A 69 15.10 3.71 -5.93
CA LEU A 69 13.75 3.30 -5.54
C LEU A 69 12.76 3.44 -6.71
N ASP A 70 12.90 4.46 -7.56
CA ASP A 70 12.04 4.66 -8.73
C ASP A 70 12.14 3.53 -9.73
N GLU A 71 13.35 3.12 -10.11
CA GLU A 71 13.57 2.00 -11.03
C GLU A 71 13.02 0.69 -10.47
N PHE A 72 13.22 0.46 -9.16
CA PHE A 72 12.64 -0.70 -8.49
C PHE A 72 11.11 -0.67 -8.50
N LEU A 73 10.51 0.49 -8.17
CA LEU A 73 9.05 0.62 -8.13
C LEU A 73 8.43 0.41 -9.51
N ASP A 74 9.09 0.86 -10.59
CA ASP A 74 8.64 0.60 -11.95
C ASP A 74 8.68 -0.89 -12.30
N HIS A 75 9.77 -1.55 -11.93
CA HIS A 75 9.89 -2.99 -12.11
C HIS A 75 8.85 -3.76 -11.28
N TRP A 76 8.70 -3.40 -10.00
CA TRP A 76 7.72 -4.01 -9.11
C TRP A 76 6.28 -3.85 -9.61
N LEU A 77 5.91 -2.64 -10.03
CA LEU A 77 4.58 -2.37 -10.59
C LEU A 77 4.28 -3.28 -11.77
N LYS A 78 5.22 -3.41 -12.72
CA LYS A 78 5.03 -4.19 -13.94
C LYS A 78 5.03 -5.70 -13.68
N THR A 79 5.96 -6.19 -12.87
CA THR A 79 6.21 -7.63 -12.74
C THR A 79 5.47 -8.29 -11.58
N ALA A 80 5.27 -7.59 -10.46
CA ALA A 80 4.68 -8.16 -9.26
C ALA A 80 3.28 -7.64 -8.93
N ALA A 81 3.01 -6.34 -9.14
CA ALA A 81 1.73 -5.77 -8.81
C ALA A 81 0.68 -6.04 -9.90
N LYS A 82 0.99 -5.72 -11.15
CA LYS A 82 0.06 -5.83 -12.30
C LYS A 82 -0.60 -7.22 -12.44
N PRO A 83 0.12 -8.35 -12.30
CA PRO A 83 -0.50 -9.67 -12.42
C PRO A 83 -1.39 -10.05 -11.23
N LYS A 84 -1.20 -9.41 -10.07
CA LYS A 84 -1.86 -9.81 -8.80
C LYS A 84 -3.07 -8.98 -8.43
N VAL A 85 -3.11 -7.72 -8.88
CA VAL A 85 -4.16 -6.80 -8.48
C VAL A 85 -5.05 -6.42 -9.66
N ARG A 86 -6.27 -6.00 -9.36
CA ARG A 86 -7.18 -5.48 -10.39
C ARG A 86 -6.63 -4.17 -10.96
N GLU A 87 -6.96 -3.87 -12.21
CA GLU A 87 -6.53 -2.69 -12.94
C GLU A 87 -6.69 -1.38 -12.14
N LYS A 88 -7.83 -1.20 -11.48
CA LYS A 88 -8.06 -0.04 -10.62
C LYS A 88 -7.04 0.04 -9.48
N THR A 89 -6.77 -1.08 -8.80
CA THR A 89 -5.80 -1.10 -7.69
C THR A 89 -4.39 -0.84 -8.19
N TYR A 90 -4.03 -1.35 -9.37
CA TYR A 90 -2.76 -1.07 -10.00
C TYR A 90 -2.57 0.43 -10.25
N ARG A 91 -3.59 1.09 -10.83
CA ARG A 91 -3.58 2.54 -11.06
C ARG A 91 -3.53 3.36 -9.76
N ASP A 92 -4.26 2.91 -8.74
CA ASP A 92 -4.22 3.54 -7.42
C ASP A 92 -2.82 3.43 -6.81
N TYR A 93 -2.15 2.29 -6.95
CA TYR A 93 -0.75 2.10 -6.50
C TYR A 93 0.20 3.02 -7.26
N GLU A 94 0.14 3.02 -8.58
CA GLU A 94 0.97 3.88 -9.42
C GLU A 94 0.78 5.36 -9.08
N ALA A 95 -0.47 5.81 -8.97
CA ALA A 95 -0.79 7.20 -8.64
C ALA A 95 -0.30 7.59 -7.23
N MET A 96 -0.44 6.67 -6.25
CA MET A 96 0.06 6.88 -4.89
C MET A 96 1.57 7.04 -4.86
N LEU A 97 2.29 6.12 -5.51
CA LEU A 97 3.74 6.17 -5.58
C LEU A 97 4.21 7.44 -6.30
N ARG A 98 3.65 7.73 -7.47
CA ARG A 98 4.02 8.89 -8.28
C ARG A 98 3.81 10.21 -7.56
N ARG A 99 2.66 10.38 -6.85
CA ARG A 99 2.32 11.65 -6.21
C ARG A 99 2.98 11.84 -4.85
N TYR A 100 3.19 10.76 -4.09
CA TYR A 100 3.45 10.86 -2.66
C TYR A 100 4.71 10.13 -2.17
N ILE A 101 5.39 9.36 -3.00
CA ILE A 101 6.61 8.65 -2.61
C ILE A 101 7.79 9.09 -3.47
N ARG A 102 7.66 8.97 -4.79
CA ARG A 102 8.75 9.24 -5.73
C ARG A 102 9.34 10.66 -5.60
N PRO A 103 8.55 11.73 -5.39
CA PRO A 103 9.11 13.09 -5.29
C PRO A 103 10.06 13.28 -4.10
N TYR A 104 9.98 12.43 -3.09
CA TYR A 104 10.77 12.59 -1.86
C TYR A 104 11.93 11.61 -1.74
N VAL A 105 11.72 10.36 -2.14
CA VAL A 105 12.69 9.28 -1.93
C VAL A 105 12.98 8.46 -3.19
N GLY A 106 12.37 8.79 -4.32
CA GLY A 106 12.47 8.02 -5.56
C GLY A 106 13.90 7.89 -6.09
N THR A 107 14.67 8.95 -6.04
CA THR A 107 16.07 9.00 -6.50
C THR A 107 17.07 8.32 -5.56
N LYS A 108 16.64 7.94 -4.35
CA LYS A 108 17.53 7.26 -3.40
C LYS A 108 17.80 5.82 -3.82
N ILE A 109 19.04 5.41 -3.66
CA ILE A 109 19.46 4.03 -3.89
C ILE A 109 18.77 3.13 -2.85
N MET A 110 18.13 2.08 -3.30
CA MET A 110 17.37 1.16 -2.43
C MET A 110 18.21 0.57 -1.30
N ALA A 111 19.45 0.16 -1.58
CA ALA A 111 20.32 -0.48 -0.61
C ALA A 111 20.66 0.41 0.61
N VAL A 112 20.55 1.74 0.47
CA VAL A 112 20.85 2.70 1.54
C VAL A 112 19.60 3.42 2.07
N LEU A 113 18.42 3.07 1.57
CA LEU A 113 17.16 3.64 2.02
C LEU A 113 16.92 3.31 3.50
N SER A 114 16.82 4.35 4.32
CA SER A 114 16.67 4.23 5.77
C SER A 114 15.24 4.58 6.23
N PRO A 115 14.84 4.12 7.44
CA PRO A 115 13.59 4.58 8.05
C PRO A 115 13.50 6.09 8.20
N LEU A 116 14.64 6.76 8.44
CA LEU A 116 14.70 8.22 8.58
C LEU A 116 14.36 8.94 7.28
N ASP A 117 14.81 8.42 6.14
CA ASP A 117 14.46 8.95 4.82
C ASP A 117 12.97 8.91 4.57
N ILE A 118 12.34 7.77 4.90
CA ILE A 118 10.90 7.57 4.74
C ILE A 118 10.13 8.46 5.73
N GLN A 119 10.61 8.56 6.98
CA GLN A 119 10.00 9.46 7.98
C GLN A 119 10.06 10.91 7.53
N GLY A 120 11.19 11.35 6.96
CA GLY A 120 11.36 12.69 6.39
C GLY A 120 10.40 12.96 5.22
N ALA A 121 10.19 11.96 4.35
CA ALA A 121 9.21 12.06 3.28
C ALA A 121 7.79 12.27 3.84
N TYR A 122 7.41 11.52 4.89
CA TYR A 122 6.09 11.68 5.50
C TYR A 122 5.94 13.01 6.24
N GLN A 123 7.01 13.54 6.85
CA GLN A 123 6.98 14.88 7.43
C GLN A 123 6.69 15.93 6.35
N GLN A 124 7.34 15.87 5.20
CA GLN A 124 7.05 16.78 4.09
C GLN A 124 5.63 16.64 3.53
N MET A 125 5.05 15.44 3.60
CA MET A 125 3.64 15.23 3.25
C MET A 125 2.71 15.88 4.27
N ILE A 126 3.04 15.84 5.57
CA ILE A 126 2.32 16.52 6.64
C ILE A 126 2.38 18.04 6.45
N ASP A 127 3.56 18.57 6.18
CA ASP A 127 3.80 20.01 5.96
C ASP A 127 3.03 20.56 4.73
N ARG A 128 2.56 19.67 3.85
CA ARG A 128 1.67 19.98 2.72
C ARG A 128 0.19 19.69 3.02
N ASP A 129 -0.19 19.59 4.29
CA ASP A 129 -1.56 19.35 4.76
C ASP A 129 -2.20 18.05 4.24
N LEU A 130 -1.40 17.03 3.90
CA LEU A 130 -1.95 15.73 3.51
C LEU A 130 -2.54 14.98 4.71
N SER A 131 -3.73 14.43 4.51
CA SER A 131 -4.41 13.70 5.57
C SER A 131 -3.63 12.47 6.06
N ALA A 132 -3.74 12.14 7.34
CA ALA A 132 -3.18 10.92 7.91
C ALA A 132 -3.59 9.66 7.13
N ARG A 133 -4.82 9.62 6.58
CA ARG A 133 -5.30 8.53 5.73
C ARG A 133 -4.49 8.41 4.45
N THR A 134 -4.17 9.51 3.78
CA THR A 134 -3.38 9.52 2.54
C THR A 134 -1.97 9.01 2.81
N ILE A 135 -1.32 9.51 3.87
CA ILE A 135 0.03 9.11 4.26
C ILE A 135 0.08 7.62 4.61
N ARG A 136 -0.90 7.12 5.38
CA ARG A 136 -1.01 5.69 5.72
C ARG A 136 -1.23 4.81 4.48
N TYR A 137 -1.97 5.28 3.50
CA TYR A 137 -2.17 4.54 2.26
C TYR A 137 -0.89 4.52 1.42
N ALA A 138 -0.19 5.64 1.28
CA ALA A 138 1.11 5.71 0.62
C ALA A 138 2.14 4.78 1.30
N HIS A 139 2.19 4.78 2.64
CA HIS A 139 3.00 3.85 3.42
C HIS A 139 2.65 2.38 3.13
N ALA A 140 1.37 2.03 3.10
CA ALA A 140 0.94 0.66 2.84
C ALA A 140 1.38 0.17 1.46
N VAL A 141 1.29 1.03 0.43
CA VAL A 141 1.74 0.72 -0.94
C VAL A 141 3.25 0.58 -0.99
N LEU A 142 4.01 1.53 -0.42
CA LEU A 142 5.47 1.46 -0.34
C LEU A 142 5.92 0.19 0.40
N ARG A 143 5.33 -0.10 1.55
CA ARG A 143 5.63 -1.31 2.32
C ARG A 143 5.35 -2.59 1.53
N CYS A 144 4.27 -2.62 0.75
CA CYS A 144 3.96 -3.76 -0.12
C CYS A 144 5.08 -3.99 -1.14
N ALA A 145 5.59 -2.93 -1.76
CA ALA A 145 6.70 -2.99 -2.71
C ALA A 145 8.01 -3.44 -2.03
N LEU A 146 8.39 -2.81 -0.91
CA LEU A 146 9.65 -3.12 -0.22
C LEU A 146 9.66 -4.52 0.39
N ARG A 147 8.52 -5.04 0.85
CA ARG A 147 8.39 -6.45 1.23
C ARG A 147 8.63 -7.40 0.05
N GLN A 148 8.25 -7.00 -1.17
CA GLN A 148 8.58 -7.78 -2.34
C GLN A 148 10.08 -7.70 -2.67
N ALA A 149 10.72 -6.54 -2.46
CA ALA A 149 12.17 -6.40 -2.59
C ALA A 149 12.93 -7.35 -1.65
N ILE A 150 12.46 -7.51 -0.41
CA ILE A 150 13.04 -8.47 0.54
C ILE A 150 12.89 -9.91 0.03
N ARG A 151 11.72 -10.29 -0.50
CA ARG A 151 11.50 -11.63 -1.09
C ARG A 151 12.39 -11.88 -2.30
N TRP A 152 12.72 -10.83 -3.05
CA TRP A 152 13.65 -10.89 -4.18
C TRP A 152 15.11 -10.74 -3.74
N GLN A 153 15.37 -10.69 -2.42
CA GLN A 153 16.70 -10.54 -1.83
C GLN A 153 17.43 -9.24 -2.24
N LEU A 154 16.68 -8.22 -2.65
CA LEU A 154 17.19 -6.88 -2.96
C LEU A 154 17.36 -6.01 -1.71
N LEU A 155 16.69 -6.36 -0.61
CA LEU A 155 16.79 -5.73 0.69
C LEU A 155 16.89 -6.80 1.79
N LEU A 156 17.65 -6.51 2.84
CA LEU A 156 17.76 -7.38 4.01
C LEU A 156 16.64 -7.14 5.01
N ASN A 157 16.28 -5.88 5.21
CA ASN A 157 15.31 -5.45 6.21
C ASN A 157 14.29 -4.50 5.57
N ASP A 158 13.11 -4.44 6.17
CA ASP A 158 12.04 -3.53 5.76
C ASP A 158 12.26 -2.14 6.41
N PRO A 159 12.70 -1.12 5.68
CA PRO A 159 12.93 0.20 6.24
C PRO A 159 11.63 0.90 6.67
N THR A 160 10.46 0.38 6.30
CA THR A 160 9.18 0.95 6.73
C THR A 160 8.81 0.55 8.16
N GLN A 161 9.46 -0.47 8.76
CA GLN A 161 9.12 -0.93 10.12
C GLN A 161 9.46 0.08 11.21
N GLY A 162 10.50 0.89 11.01
CA GLY A 162 10.94 1.91 11.97
C GLY A 162 10.20 3.26 11.87
N VAL A 163 9.19 3.36 11.02
CA VAL A 163 8.51 4.62 10.70
C VAL A 163 7.28 4.81 11.57
N GLN A 164 7.14 6.01 12.15
CA GLN A 164 5.96 6.40 12.91
C GLN A 164 4.92 7.07 12.00
N LEU A 165 3.70 6.56 12.05
CA LEU A 165 2.58 7.09 11.29
C LEU A 165 1.63 7.89 12.18
N LEU A 166 1.11 9.00 11.64
CA LEU A 166 0.08 9.78 12.30
C LEU A 166 -1.12 8.92 12.71
N ARG A 167 -1.66 9.18 13.90
CA ARG A 167 -2.90 8.55 14.34
C ARG A 167 -4.04 9.01 13.44
N GLN A 168 -4.74 8.06 12.84
CA GLN A 168 -5.96 8.37 12.10
C GLN A 168 -7.10 8.59 13.08
N GLN A 169 -7.68 9.78 13.07
CA GLN A 169 -8.93 10.04 13.78
C GLN A 169 -10.09 9.42 12.98
N SER A 170 -10.81 8.52 13.58
CA SER A 170 -12.06 8.02 13.02
C SER A 170 -13.14 9.11 13.20
N ARG A 171 -13.71 9.57 12.08
CA ARG A 171 -14.91 10.41 12.16
C ARG A 171 -16.12 9.49 12.30
N GLU A 172 -16.92 9.73 13.31
CA GLU A 172 -18.20 9.06 13.44
C GLU A 172 -19.10 9.43 12.27
N MET A 173 -19.61 8.41 11.59
CA MET A 173 -20.49 8.63 10.45
C MET A 173 -21.89 8.95 10.94
N ARG A 174 -22.41 10.10 10.56
CA ARG A 174 -23.81 10.45 10.81
C ARG A 174 -24.69 9.61 9.89
N VAL A 175 -25.61 8.87 10.49
CA VAL A 175 -26.64 8.10 9.78
C VAL A 175 -27.98 8.80 9.92
N LEU A 176 -28.84 8.65 8.90
CA LEU A 176 -30.20 9.20 8.98
C LEU A 176 -31.01 8.42 10.01
N THR A 177 -31.81 9.12 10.81
CA THR A 177 -32.86 8.46 11.62
C THR A 177 -33.97 7.96 10.71
N THR A 178 -34.84 7.09 11.24
CA THR A 178 -35.98 6.57 10.48
C THR A 178 -36.88 7.68 9.97
N GLU A 179 -37.13 8.70 10.78
CA GLU A 179 -37.94 9.87 10.44
C GLU A 179 -37.29 10.71 9.34
N GLN A 180 -35.97 10.93 9.43
CA GLN A 180 -35.19 11.64 8.42
C GLN A 180 -35.18 10.87 7.10
N ALA A 181 -34.99 9.55 7.13
CA ALA A 181 -35.04 8.70 5.94
C ALA A 181 -36.40 8.74 5.26
N ARG A 182 -37.50 8.67 6.05
CA ARG A 182 -38.87 8.81 5.54
C ARG A 182 -39.15 10.20 4.94
N ALA A 183 -38.69 11.25 5.62
CA ALA A 183 -38.84 12.61 5.11
C ALA A 183 -38.08 12.82 3.79
N PHE A 184 -36.86 12.32 3.72
CA PHE A 184 -36.04 12.35 2.51
C PHE A 184 -36.75 11.61 1.35
N LEU A 185 -37.20 10.38 1.58
CA LEU A 185 -37.86 9.57 0.54
C LEU A 185 -39.14 10.22 0.02
N ARG A 186 -39.96 10.86 0.88
CA ARG A 186 -41.18 11.57 0.46
C ARG A 186 -40.90 12.62 -0.62
N VAL A 187 -39.77 13.29 -0.55
CA VAL A 187 -39.35 14.28 -1.55
C VAL A 187 -38.64 13.61 -2.73
N ALA A 188 -37.70 12.73 -2.45
CA ALA A 188 -36.86 12.10 -3.45
C ALA A 188 -37.63 11.29 -4.50
N VAL A 189 -38.70 10.57 -4.11
CA VAL A 189 -39.51 9.76 -5.02
C VAL A 189 -40.28 10.59 -6.08
N ARG A 190 -40.38 11.90 -5.88
CA ARG A 190 -40.98 12.82 -6.85
C ARG A 190 -40.01 13.27 -7.94
N THR A 191 -38.75 12.95 -7.81
CA THR A 191 -37.70 13.31 -8.77
C THR A 191 -37.40 12.13 -9.69
N SER A 192 -36.76 12.40 -10.83
CA SER A 192 -36.27 11.36 -11.74
C SER A 192 -35.27 10.39 -11.10
N TYR A 193 -34.61 10.80 -10.01
CA TYR A 193 -33.68 9.97 -9.23
C TYR A 193 -34.36 9.17 -8.11
N GLY A 194 -35.67 9.30 -7.95
CA GLY A 194 -36.44 8.63 -6.90
C GLY A 194 -36.18 7.12 -6.79
N PRO A 195 -36.21 6.36 -7.90
CA PRO A 195 -35.94 4.93 -7.89
C PRO A 195 -34.56 4.58 -7.33
N ILE A 196 -33.53 5.36 -7.68
CA ILE A 196 -32.15 5.16 -7.21
C ILE A 196 -32.08 5.34 -5.68
N PHE A 197 -32.67 6.42 -5.16
CA PHE A 197 -32.68 6.68 -3.72
C PHE A 197 -33.51 5.65 -2.93
N ALA A 198 -34.63 5.21 -3.53
CA ALA A 198 -35.46 4.17 -2.94
C ALA A 198 -34.69 2.85 -2.79
N ILE A 199 -34.05 2.39 -3.86
CA ILE A 199 -33.21 1.19 -3.83
C ILE A 199 -32.05 1.37 -2.84
N ALA A 200 -31.34 2.49 -2.89
CA ALA A 200 -30.16 2.74 -2.02
C ALA A 200 -30.50 2.64 -0.54
N LEU A 201 -31.62 3.24 -0.11
CA LEU A 201 -32.01 3.27 1.30
C LEU A 201 -32.66 1.97 1.80
N THR A 202 -33.37 1.25 0.92
CA THR A 202 -34.13 0.06 1.34
C THR A 202 -33.36 -1.26 1.22
N THR A 203 -32.30 -1.33 0.40
CA THR A 203 -31.64 -2.58 0.09
C THR A 203 -30.25 -2.72 0.71
N GLY A 204 -29.64 -1.64 1.19
CA GLY A 204 -28.27 -1.63 1.68
C GLY A 204 -27.21 -1.99 0.60
N MET A 205 -27.56 -1.90 -0.66
CA MET A 205 -26.60 -2.08 -1.76
C MET A 205 -25.52 -1.01 -1.75
N ARG A 206 -24.33 -1.37 -2.24
CA ARG A 206 -23.28 -0.37 -2.47
C ARG A 206 -23.61 0.52 -3.67
N PRO A 207 -23.17 1.79 -3.70
CA PRO A 207 -23.42 2.69 -4.85
C PRO A 207 -23.04 2.07 -6.20
N SER A 208 -21.91 1.38 -6.27
CA SER A 208 -21.48 0.71 -7.50
C SER A 208 -22.34 -0.51 -7.88
N GLU A 209 -23.12 -1.06 -6.97
CA GLU A 209 -24.03 -2.19 -7.20
C GLU A 209 -25.37 -1.68 -7.75
N TYR A 210 -26.04 -0.76 -7.04
CA TYR A 210 -27.35 -0.28 -7.48
C TYR A 210 -27.28 0.59 -8.75
N LEU A 211 -26.15 1.26 -9.01
CA LEU A 211 -25.93 1.98 -10.28
C LEU A 211 -25.63 1.04 -11.47
N ALA A 212 -25.34 -0.23 -11.19
CA ALA A 212 -25.08 -1.24 -12.21
C ALA A 212 -26.29 -2.12 -12.54
N LEU A 213 -27.43 -1.87 -11.91
CA LEU A 213 -28.65 -2.65 -12.14
C LEU A 213 -29.19 -2.43 -13.55
N CYS A 214 -29.62 -3.52 -14.15
CA CYS A 214 -30.34 -3.55 -15.41
C CYS A 214 -31.73 -4.17 -15.19
N TRP A 215 -32.68 -3.87 -16.06
CA TRP A 215 -34.03 -4.41 -15.97
C TRP A 215 -34.09 -5.95 -15.93
N GLN A 216 -33.19 -6.62 -16.62
CA GLN A 216 -33.03 -8.08 -16.60
C GLN A 216 -32.60 -8.67 -15.25
N ASP A 217 -32.11 -7.82 -14.32
CA ASP A 217 -31.71 -8.28 -12.99
C ASP A 217 -32.89 -8.27 -12.01
N VAL A 218 -34.03 -7.71 -12.42
CA VAL A 218 -35.26 -7.61 -11.60
C VAL A 218 -36.18 -8.78 -11.90
N GLU A 219 -36.43 -9.61 -10.90
CA GLU A 219 -37.42 -10.67 -10.93
C GLU A 219 -38.76 -10.13 -10.40
N TRP A 220 -39.64 -9.80 -11.34
CA TRP A 220 -40.89 -9.08 -11.05
C TRP A 220 -41.93 -9.89 -10.27
N GLU A 221 -42.00 -11.22 -10.52
CA GLU A 221 -42.95 -12.11 -9.87
C GLU A 221 -42.62 -12.28 -8.40
N HIS A 222 -41.36 -12.52 -8.10
CA HIS A 222 -40.88 -12.72 -6.72
C HIS A 222 -40.51 -11.43 -6.04
N GLY A 223 -40.46 -10.30 -6.75
CA GLY A 223 -40.07 -9.01 -6.21
C GLY A 223 -38.64 -8.96 -5.71
N THR A 224 -37.72 -9.54 -6.45
CA THR A 224 -36.31 -9.60 -6.06
C THR A 224 -35.42 -8.99 -7.14
N VAL A 225 -34.19 -8.62 -6.76
CA VAL A 225 -33.17 -8.12 -7.66
C VAL A 225 -31.85 -8.83 -7.44
N GLY A 226 -31.23 -9.28 -8.53
CA GLY A 226 -29.94 -9.96 -8.53
C GLY A 226 -28.79 -8.94 -8.62
N ILE A 227 -27.83 -9.03 -7.69
CA ILE A 227 -26.60 -8.25 -7.74
C ILE A 227 -25.51 -9.10 -8.39
N VAL A 228 -25.26 -8.88 -9.68
CA VAL A 228 -24.32 -9.68 -10.48
C VAL A 228 -23.10 -8.90 -10.97
N ARG A 229 -23.20 -7.57 -11.00
CA ARG A 229 -22.15 -6.67 -11.51
C ARG A 229 -22.03 -5.39 -10.70
N THR A 230 -21.02 -4.61 -11.00
CA THR A 230 -20.77 -3.28 -10.39
C THR A 230 -20.44 -2.27 -11.48
N LEU A 231 -20.84 -1.02 -11.31
CA LEU A 231 -20.45 0.07 -12.19
C LEU A 231 -19.19 0.75 -11.65
N GLN A 232 -18.19 0.89 -12.50
CA GLN A 232 -16.92 1.51 -12.15
C GLN A 232 -16.57 2.58 -13.18
N ARG A 233 -15.96 3.67 -12.70
CA ARG A 233 -15.43 4.71 -13.58
C ARG A 233 -13.94 4.44 -13.81
N ASN A 234 -13.56 4.12 -15.03
CA ASN A 234 -12.18 3.93 -15.46
C ASN A 234 -11.86 4.91 -16.59
N GLU A 235 -10.82 5.72 -16.46
CA GLU A 235 -10.38 6.71 -17.47
C GLU A 235 -11.50 7.65 -17.93
N GLY A 236 -12.33 8.07 -16.97
CA GLY A 236 -13.48 8.93 -17.28
C GLY A 236 -14.71 8.19 -17.82
N GLN A 237 -14.57 6.94 -18.27
CA GLN A 237 -15.67 6.14 -18.81
C GLN A 237 -16.28 5.22 -17.77
N TRP A 238 -17.59 5.06 -17.81
CA TRP A 238 -18.31 4.10 -17.00
C TRP A 238 -18.29 2.73 -17.66
N ARG A 239 -17.91 1.70 -16.89
CA ARG A 239 -17.85 0.31 -17.35
C ARG A 239 -18.43 -0.63 -16.31
N PHE A 240 -19.14 -1.64 -16.77
CA PHE A 240 -19.53 -2.76 -15.92
C PHE A 240 -18.30 -3.60 -15.56
N ALA A 241 -18.24 -4.02 -14.32
CA ALA A 241 -17.20 -4.90 -13.81
C ALA A 241 -17.83 -6.01 -12.95
N GLU A 242 -17.16 -7.13 -12.85
CA GLU A 242 -17.57 -8.19 -11.94
C GLU A 242 -17.53 -7.76 -10.48
N THR A 243 -18.35 -8.38 -9.65
CA THR A 243 -18.28 -8.20 -8.20
C THR A 243 -16.90 -8.61 -7.64
N LYS A 244 -16.47 -7.98 -6.54
CA LYS A 244 -15.12 -8.21 -5.96
C LYS A 244 -14.85 -9.67 -5.58
N ARG A 245 -15.89 -10.41 -5.19
CA ARG A 245 -15.82 -11.81 -4.76
C ARG A 245 -17.05 -12.53 -5.29
N ALA A 246 -16.95 -13.82 -5.56
CA ALA A 246 -18.09 -14.66 -5.93
C ALA A 246 -19.25 -14.57 -4.90
N GLY A 247 -18.93 -14.56 -3.61
CA GLY A 247 -19.92 -14.39 -2.52
C GLY A 247 -20.52 -12.96 -2.42
N SER A 248 -20.13 -12.02 -3.28
CA SER A 248 -20.80 -10.71 -3.38
C SER A 248 -22.01 -10.76 -4.33
N ARG A 249 -22.15 -11.81 -5.12
CA ARG A 249 -23.37 -12.06 -5.89
C ARG A 249 -24.45 -12.53 -4.91
N ARG A 250 -25.55 -11.81 -4.88
CA ARG A 250 -26.67 -12.08 -3.97
C ARG A 250 -27.97 -11.58 -4.57
N VAL A 251 -29.04 -12.09 -4.08
CA VAL A 251 -30.40 -11.64 -4.40
C VAL A 251 -30.91 -10.85 -3.21
N VAL A 252 -31.55 -9.71 -3.47
CA VAL A 252 -32.15 -8.84 -2.47
C VAL A 252 -33.63 -8.68 -2.76
N LYS A 253 -34.46 -8.80 -1.73
CA LYS A 253 -35.90 -8.57 -1.86
C LYS A 253 -36.18 -7.07 -1.89
N LEU A 254 -37.00 -6.65 -2.86
CA LEU A 254 -37.50 -5.28 -2.96
C LEU A 254 -38.85 -5.16 -2.27
N GLN A 255 -39.07 -4.03 -1.65
CA GLN A 255 -40.40 -3.71 -1.08
C GLN A 255 -41.39 -3.40 -2.22
N SER A 256 -42.67 -3.75 -2.03
CA SER A 256 -43.70 -3.62 -3.08
C SER A 256 -43.84 -2.21 -3.64
N TRP A 257 -43.70 -1.19 -2.78
CA TRP A 257 -43.76 0.21 -3.22
C TRP A 257 -42.53 0.60 -4.08
N VAL A 258 -41.34 0.02 -3.85
CA VAL A 258 -40.14 0.23 -4.69
C VAL A 258 -40.36 -0.39 -6.05
N LEU A 259 -40.91 -1.61 -6.12
CA LEU A 259 -41.28 -2.23 -7.39
C LEU A 259 -42.28 -1.40 -8.17
N SER A 260 -43.31 -0.86 -7.49
CA SER A 260 -44.31 0.02 -8.12
C SER A 260 -43.67 1.31 -8.64
N LEU A 261 -42.65 1.82 -7.95
CA LEU A 261 -41.90 3.00 -8.41
C LEU A 261 -41.04 2.68 -9.63
N LEU A 262 -40.39 1.50 -9.66
CA LEU A 262 -39.57 1.05 -10.80
C LEU A 262 -40.41 0.82 -12.09
N ARG A 263 -41.64 0.34 -11.94
CA ARG A 263 -42.56 0.14 -13.08
C ARG A 263 -43.01 1.46 -13.80
N LYS A 264 -42.78 2.60 -13.15
CA LYS A 264 -43.15 3.92 -13.69
C LYS A 264 -42.05 4.60 -14.46
N VAL A 265 -40.87 4.00 -14.51
CA VAL A 265 -39.68 4.49 -15.21
C VAL A 265 -39.50 3.77 -16.53
#